data_83bbcfb2677d1bd58b19a48e7250dba7
#
_entry.id   83bbcfb2677d1bd58b19a48e7250dba7
#
_cell.length_a   1.000
_cell.length_b   1.000
_cell.length_c   1.000
_cell.angle_alpha   90.00
_cell.angle_beta   90.00
_cell.angle_gamma   90.00
#
_symmetry.space_group_name_H-M   'P 1'
#
loop_
_entity.id
_entity.type
_entity.pdbx_description
1 polymer ?
#
loop_
_entity_poly.entity_id
_entity_poly.type
_entity_poly.pdbx_seq_one_letter_code
_entity_poly.pdbx_strand_id
1 'polypeptide(L)'
;AERLAPDVTNLLVANAVDLVIHLGWVDGERAVTSIREITGTLEAGQIVSNELWRPGPRGAGVPAAPPTTELAESLEAHGFRPRDHAAAEGWWR
;
A
#
# COMPACT_ATOMS: atom_id res chain seq x y z
N ALA A 1 -25.41 -3.25 -19.63
CA ALA A 1 -25.06 -3.57 -18.26
C ALA A 1 -25.19 -2.34 -17.38
N GLU A 2 -25.73 -2.51 -16.22
CA GLU A 2 -25.89 -1.44 -15.28
C GLU A 2 -24.57 -1.12 -14.62
N ARG A 3 -24.31 0.15 -14.41
CA ARG A 3 -23.15 0.59 -13.67
C ARG A 3 -23.48 0.65 -12.19
N LEU A 4 -22.55 0.18 -11.38
CA LEU A 4 -22.65 0.36 -9.94
C LEU A 4 -22.38 1.83 -9.61
N ALA A 5 -23.00 2.34 -8.56
CA ALA A 5 -22.68 3.67 -8.06
C ALA A 5 -21.22 3.71 -7.63
N PRO A 6 -20.51 4.85 -7.81
CA PRO A 6 -19.09 4.92 -7.45
C PRO A 6 -18.78 4.52 -6.01
N ASP A 7 -19.64 4.87 -5.06
CA ASP A 7 -19.43 4.50 -3.65
C ASP A 7 -19.59 2.99 -3.43
N VAL A 8 -20.49 2.33 -4.16
CA VAL A 8 -20.63 0.88 -4.10
C VAL A 8 -19.42 0.20 -4.69
N THR A 9 -18.93 0.71 -5.83
CA THR A 9 -17.71 0.18 -6.47
C THR A 9 -16.52 0.34 -5.52
N ASN A 10 -16.37 1.50 -4.90
CA ASN A 10 -15.28 1.75 -3.96
C ASN A 10 -15.37 0.82 -2.76
N LEU A 11 -16.58 0.56 -2.25
CA LEU A 11 -16.75 -0.35 -1.14
C LEU A 11 -16.32 -1.78 -1.52
N LEU A 12 -16.67 -2.24 -2.70
CA LEU A 12 -16.26 -3.55 -3.18
C LEU A 12 -14.73 -3.64 -3.30
N VAL A 13 -14.10 -2.62 -3.87
CA VAL A 13 -12.65 -2.56 -3.98
C VAL A 13 -12.00 -2.54 -2.60
N ALA A 14 -12.52 -1.72 -1.68
CA ALA A 14 -11.97 -1.59 -0.34
C ALA A 14 -12.04 -2.92 0.44
N ASN A 15 -13.01 -3.78 0.13
CA ASN A 15 -13.14 -5.07 0.80
C ASN A 15 -12.41 -6.21 0.09
N ALA A 16 -12.06 -6.03 -1.17
CA ALA A 16 -11.45 -7.09 -1.99
C ALA A 16 -9.95 -6.92 -2.18
N VAL A 17 -9.43 -5.71 -2.02
CA VAL A 17 -8.03 -5.40 -2.31
C VAL A 17 -7.32 -5.03 -1.00
N ASP A 18 -6.20 -5.67 -0.73
CA ASP A 18 -5.40 -5.39 0.47
C ASP A 18 -4.26 -4.41 0.20
N LEU A 19 -3.58 -4.59 -0.91
CA LEU A 19 -2.45 -3.75 -1.28
C LEU A 19 -2.55 -3.36 -2.75
N VAL A 20 -2.11 -2.15 -3.06
CA VAL A 20 -1.93 -1.71 -4.43
C VAL A 20 -0.46 -1.39 -4.62
N ILE A 21 0.18 -2.12 -5.52
CA ILE A 21 1.60 -1.96 -5.81
C ILE A 21 1.75 -1.38 -7.21
N HIS A 22 2.40 -0.25 -7.31
CA HIS A 22 2.64 0.41 -8.58
C HIS A 22 4.07 0.19 -9.04
N LEU A 23 4.23 -0.29 -10.25
CA LEU A 23 5.52 -0.50 -10.88
C LEU A 23 5.76 0.58 -11.93
N GLY A 24 6.96 1.10 -11.96
CA GLY A 24 7.35 2.09 -12.95
C GLY A 24 8.71 1.76 -13.55
N TRP A 25 9.14 2.60 -14.47
CA TRP A 25 10.46 2.51 -15.06
C TRP A 25 11.35 3.56 -14.42
N VAL A 26 12.49 3.14 -13.90
CA VAL A 26 13.48 4.02 -13.29
C VAL A 26 14.84 3.66 -13.86
N ASP A 27 15.47 4.62 -14.54
CA ASP A 27 16.78 4.40 -15.18
C ASP A 27 16.81 3.16 -16.06
N GLY A 28 15.73 2.94 -16.82
CA GLY A 28 15.64 1.83 -17.74
C GLY A 28 15.29 0.48 -17.12
N GLU A 29 15.04 0.43 -15.83
CA GLU A 29 14.68 -0.79 -15.12
C GLU A 29 13.32 -0.67 -14.44
N ARG A 30 12.63 -1.79 -14.26
CA ARG A 30 11.39 -1.83 -13.51
C ARG A 30 11.69 -1.68 -12.01
N ALA A 31 10.90 -0.86 -11.37
CA ALA A 31 11.03 -0.65 -9.93
C ALA A 31 9.65 -0.47 -9.29
N VAL A 32 9.53 -0.84 -8.03
CA VAL A 32 8.35 -0.51 -7.25
C VAL A 32 8.45 0.95 -6.88
N THR A 33 7.47 1.74 -7.29
CA THR A 33 7.46 3.18 -7.02
C THR A 33 6.49 3.56 -5.91
N SER A 34 5.46 2.75 -5.68
CA SER A 34 4.44 3.05 -4.67
C SER A 34 3.81 1.77 -4.16
N ILE A 35 3.51 1.74 -2.87
CA ILE A 35 2.71 0.68 -2.25
C ILE A 35 1.71 1.36 -1.33
N ARG A 36 0.43 1.06 -1.53
CA ARG A 36 -0.63 1.55 -0.66
C ARG A 36 -1.37 0.39 -0.04
N GLU A 37 -1.60 0.51 1.25
CA GLU A 37 -2.44 -0.42 1.99
C GLU A 37 -3.88 0.08 1.93
N ILE A 38 -4.80 -0.78 1.50
CA ILE A 38 -6.23 -0.45 1.49
C ILE A 38 -6.82 -0.91 2.81
N THR A 39 -7.35 0.04 3.57
CA THR A 39 -7.75 -0.23 4.95
C THR A 39 -9.12 -0.88 5.10
N GLY A 40 -9.88 -0.99 4.02
CA GLY A 40 -11.22 -1.60 4.06
C GLY A 40 -12.32 -0.63 4.49
N THR A 41 -11.99 0.64 4.68
CA THR A 41 -12.96 1.67 5.08
C THR A 41 -13.12 2.72 4.00
N LEU A 42 -14.20 3.49 4.09
CA LEU A 42 -14.45 4.61 3.20
C LEU A 42 -14.64 5.88 4.03
N GLU A 43 -14.21 7.01 3.47
CA GLU A 43 -14.53 8.32 4.00
C GLU A 43 -15.18 9.12 2.88
N ALA A 44 -16.40 9.60 3.12
CA ALA A 44 -17.18 10.33 2.12
C ALA A 44 -17.27 9.57 0.79
N GLY A 45 -17.37 8.24 0.85
CA GLY A 45 -17.43 7.37 -0.33
C GLY A 45 -16.11 7.11 -1.01
N GLN A 46 -15.01 7.64 -0.49
CA GLN A 46 -13.68 7.46 -1.05
C GLN A 46 -12.90 6.38 -0.31
N ILE A 47 -12.09 5.63 -1.05
CA ILE A 47 -11.25 4.58 -0.46
C ILE A 47 -10.19 5.22 0.42
N VAL A 48 -10.09 4.74 1.66
CA VAL A 48 -9.03 5.15 2.58
C VAL A 48 -7.84 4.24 2.36
N SER A 49 -6.68 4.83 2.15
CA SER A 49 -5.45 4.08 1.99
C SER A 49 -4.35 4.65 2.87
N ASN A 50 -3.38 3.80 3.18
CA ASN A 50 -2.19 4.16 3.94
C ASN A 50 -1.00 4.01 3.01
N GLU A 51 -0.27 5.08 2.77
CA GLU A 51 0.87 5.05 1.86
C GLU A 51 2.09 4.50 2.57
N LEU A 52 2.46 3.27 2.24
CA LEU A 52 3.60 2.58 2.84
C LEU A 52 4.90 2.93 2.14
N TRP A 53 4.82 3.16 0.84
CA TRP A 53 5.97 3.34 -0.03
C TRP A 53 5.57 4.37 -1.07
N ARG A 54 6.36 5.40 -1.24
CA ARG A 54 6.04 6.49 -2.16
C ARG A 54 7.18 6.72 -3.14
N PRO A 55 6.90 7.37 -4.28
CA PRO A 55 7.97 7.71 -5.21
C PRO A 55 9.01 8.61 -4.53
N GLY A 56 10.27 8.21 -4.64
CA GLY A 56 11.38 8.98 -4.09
C GLY A 56 11.92 10.00 -5.08
N PRO A 57 12.95 10.76 -4.66
CA PRO A 57 13.53 11.82 -5.50
C PRO A 57 14.09 11.33 -6.84
N ARG A 58 14.49 10.06 -6.89
CA ARG A 58 15.04 9.46 -8.11
C ARG A 58 14.04 8.57 -8.83
N GLY A 59 12.79 8.59 -8.42
CA GLY A 59 11.74 7.79 -9.03
C GLY A 59 11.49 6.45 -8.35
N ALA A 60 12.51 5.75 -7.90
CA ALA A 60 12.33 4.52 -7.14
C ALA A 60 11.62 4.80 -5.83
N GLY A 61 10.84 3.84 -5.34
CA GLY A 61 10.08 4.02 -4.12
C GLY A 61 10.96 4.13 -2.87
N VAL A 62 10.48 4.90 -1.91
CA VAL A 62 11.12 5.04 -0.59
C VAL A 62 10.06 4.81 0.48
N PRO A 63 10.47 4.39 1.69
CA PRO A 63 9.53 4.21 2.80
C PRO A 63 8.76 5.48 3.10
N ALA A 64 7.47 5.35 3.38
CA ALA A 64 6.61 6.46 3.76
C ALA A 64 6.04 6.19 5.16
N ALA A 65 4.76 5.89 5.29
CA ALA A 65 4.18 5.58 6.60
C ALA A 65 4.37 4.11 6.95
N PRO A 66 4.43 3.76 8.24
CA PRO A 66 4.42 2.35 8.64
C PRO A 66 3.07 1.71 8.31
N PRO A 67 3.01 0.39 8.16
CA PRO A 67 1.73 -0.29 7.96
C PRO A 67 0.85 -0.16 9.20
N THR A 68 -0.45 -0.35 9.00
CA THR A 68 -1.37 -0.41 10.14
C THR A 68 -0.98 -1.59 11.04
N THR A 69 -1.38 -1.52 12.30
CA THR A 69 -1.13 -2.61 13.25
C THR A 69 -1.67 -3.93 12.72
N GLU A 70 -2.87 -3.90 12.14
CA GLU A 70 -3.51 -5.09 11.59
C GLU A 70 -2.67 -5.73 10.49
N LEU A 71 -2.19 -4.94 9.54
CA LEU A 71 -1.35 -5.46 8.47
C LEU A 71 -0.01 -5.94 9.01
N ALA A 72 0.60 -5.19 9.92
CA ALA A 72 1.87 -5.55 10.51
C ALA A 72 1.79 -6.90 11.23
N GLU A 73 0.76 -7.10 12.02
CA GLU A 73 0.55 -8.37 12.73
C GLU A 73 0.36 -9.53 11.77
N SER A 74 -0.42 -9.32 10.71
CA SER A 74 -0.66 -10.34 9.70
C SER A 74 0.64 -10.74 8.99
N LEU A 75 1.45 -9.77 8.60
CA LEU A 75 2.72 -10.05 7.93
C LEU A 75 3.70 -10.77 8.86
N GLU A 76 3.78 -10.34 10.10
CA GLU A 76 4.67 -10.98 11.07
C GLU A 76 4.24 -12.42 11.38
N ALA A 77 2.93 -12.67 11.44
CA ALA A 77 2.38 -14.01 11.64
C ALA A 77 2.76 -14.96 10.50
N HIS A 78 3.02 -14.42 9.31
CA HIS A 78 3.42 -15.21 8.15
C HIS A 78 4.93 -15.17 7.89
N GLY A 79 5.70 -14.74 8.86
CA GLY A 79 7.14 -14.82 8.82
C GLY A 79 7.90 -13.59 8.34
N PHE A 80 7.20 -12.51 8.03
CA PHE A 80 7.88 -11.28 7.63
C PHE A 80 8.61 -10.66 8.83
N ARG A 81 9.87 -10.31 8.63
CA ARG A 81 10.72 -9.70 9.65
C ARG A 81 11.29 -8.40 9.10
N PRO A 82 10.65 -7.26 9.40
CA PRO A 82 11.07 -5.97 8.82
C PRO A 82 12.50 -5.58 9.17
N ARG A 83 12.95 -5.92 10.36
CA ARG A 83 14.31 -5.58 10.79
C ARG A 83 15.41 -6.26 9.98
N ASP A 84 15.06 -7.29 9.19
CA ASP A 84 16.00 -7.94 8.29
C ASP A 84 16.21 -7.14 7.00
N HIS A 85 15.48 -6.05 6.84
CA HIS A 85 15.54 -5.19 5.67
C HIS A 85 16.03 -3.81 6.08
N ALA A 86 17.19 -3.41 5.59
CA ALA A 86 17.80 -2.13 5.96
C ALA A 86 16.89 -0.92 5.70
N ALA A 87 16.11 -0.97 4.61
CA ALA A 87 15.21 0.12 4.25
C ALA A 87 14.03 0.25 5.21
N ALA A 88 13.78 -0.74 6.05
CA ALA A 88 12.65 -0.72 6.97
C ALA A 88 12.98 -0.04 8.29
N GLU A 89 14.25 0.26 8.55
CA GLU A 89 14.64 0.89 9.80
C GLU A 89 13.95 2.24 9.96
N GLY A 90 13.26 2.40 11.09
CA GLY A 90 12.51 3.63 11.35
C GLY A 90 11.18 3.73 10.62
N TRP A 91 10.94 2.86 9.63
CA TRP A 91 9.71 2.87 8.85
C TRP A 91 8.65 1.94 9.46
N TRP A 92 9.05 0.75 9.87
CA TRP A 92 8.09 -0.27 10.30
C TRP A 92 7.42 0.08 11.63
N ARG A 93 8.02 0.83 12.43
CA ARG A 93 7.45 1.14 13.74
C ARG A 93 7.81 2.49 14.17
#